data_1324c5fd6ada17ab457157feb6b0e2cb
#
_entry.id   1324c5fd6ada17ab457157feb6b0e2cb
#
_cell.length_a   1.000
_cell.length_b   1.000
_cell.length_c   1.000
_cell.angle_alpha   90.00
_cell.angle_beta   90.00
_cell.angle_gamma   90.00
#
_symmetry.space_group_name_H-M   'P 1'
#
loop_
_entity.id
_entity.type
_entity.pdbx_description
1 polymer ?
#
loop_
_entity_poly.entity_id
_entity_poly.type
_entity_poly.pdbx_seq_one_letter_code
_entity_poly.pdbx_strand_id
1 'polypeptide(L)'
;MMRLLALMVLVMAPYSVLFSQGGSNYSTVGLGDLRLSSGALYDGMAGTSIAMPNDHGINTVNPALLGISPFTRLQASYRFSQHQITARDGSASQYNSGVDGLLGLFSIDTSLGLGVSFGVVPYSRTSYAVERTIGSTKDTGSVVGKSSQTGSGGVSSIQLGVSTRIMPSLYVGASANILFGLTSHKEEVTSAVYSERLETLRNYDFRGTLLRAGLYFQPNTSWSAGAFVSNGADASYTVTRSMVGYVGTASYFDSTTSSSYTTGLPFSYGIGVSFHAGRTTLGADVESADMSGITMNVPQWATLGQFMRVSVGLNQTAAGYAPTFFDKLGYRAGLAYQRQYYQANGLDVVEYFGSFGIDFPVGSAATVDLALQGGWRGPSSGLSEYFGRFMTSISIGEVWFKRFARE
;
A
#
# COMPACT_ATOMS: atom_id res chain seq x y z
N MET A 1 8.79 5.16 -32.06
CA MET A 1 8.81 5.35 -30.60
C MET A 1 7.63 6.18 -30.09
N MET A 2 7.44 7.43 -30.52
CA MET A 2 6.28 8.27 -30.11
C MET A 2 4.90 7.65 -30.35
N ARG A 3 4.70 6.90 -31.44
CA ARG A 3 3.42 6.22 -31.73
C ARG A 3 3.12 5.03 -30.83
N LEU A 4 4.14 4.33 -30.32
CA LEU A 4 3.97 3.26 -29.33
C LEU A 4 3.65 3.84 -27.92
N LEU A 5 4.29 4.95 -27.56
CA LEU A 5 3.97 5.67 -26.32
C LEU A 5 2.53 6.22 -26.33
N ALA A 6 2.11 6.77 -27.48
CA ALA A 6 0.72 7.24 -27.65
C ALA A 6 -0.30 6.09 -27.60
N LEU A 7 0.06 4.90 -28.13
CA LEU A 7 -0.80 3.72 -28.03
C LEU A 7 -0.88 3.18 -26.60
N MET A 8 0.22 3.21 -25.84
CA MET A 8 0.26 2.80 -24.45
C MET A 8 -0.54 3.77 -23.55
N VAL A 9 -0.48 5.07 -23.81
CA VAL A 9 -1.30 6.08 -23.12
C VAL A 9 -2.79 5.94 -23.50
N LEU A 10 -3.10 5.54 -24.72
CA LEU A 10 -4.49 5.32 -25.17
C LEU A 10 -5.12 4.05 -24.56
N VAL A 11 -4.30 3.01 -24.31
CA VAL A 11 -4.74 1.78 -23.61
C VAL A 11 -4.90 2.04 -22.10
N MET A 12 -4.22 3.05 -21.57
CA MET A 12 -4.35 3.52 -20.17
C MET A 12 -5.42 4.60 -19.99
N ALA A 13 -6.10 5.03 -21.06
CA ALA A 13 -7.26 5.88 -20.92
C ALA A 13 -8.32 5.14 -20.09
N PRO A 14 -8.72 5.65 -18.92
CA PRO A 14 -9.65 4.95 -18.08
C PRO A 14 -10.96 4.83 -18.84
N TYR A 15 -11.34 3.63 -19.18
CA TYR A 15 -12.74 3.30 -19.34
C TYR A 15 -13.37 3.39 -17.93
N SER A 16 -13.37 4.61 -17.38
CA SER A 16 -14.00 4.93 -16.10
C SER A 16 -15.51 5.02 -16.27
N VAL A 17 -16.10 4.04 -16.94
CA VAL A 17 -17.52 3.99 -17.14
C VAL A 17 -18.08 2.91 -16.21
N LEU A 18 -18.75 3.37 -15.14
CA LEU A 18 -19.81 2.63 -14.41
C LEU A 18 -19.37 1.35 -13.66
N PHE A 19 -18.24 1.36 -12.94
CA PHE A 19 -17.95 0.24 -12.06
C PHE A 19 -18.15 0.63 -10.59
N SER A 20 -18.79 -0.26 -9.85
CA SER A 20 -18.94 -0.15 -8.41
C SER A 20 -17.60 0.24 -7.77
N GLN A 21 -17.53 1.47 -7.28
CA GLN A 21 -16.37 1.94 -6.53
C GLN A 21 -16.35 1.13 -5.22
N GLY A 22 -15.37 0.27 -5.09
CA GLY A 22 -15.20 -0.57 -3.90
C GLY A 22 -13.92 -1.37 -4.05
N GLY A 23 -13.34 -1.79 -2.95
CA GLY A 23 -12.14 -2.65 -2.89
C GLY A 23 -12.37 -3.78 -1.92
N SER A 24 -11.47 -3.98 -0.98
CA SER A 24 -11.64 -4.97 0.06
C SER A 24 -12.67 -4.52 1.10
N ASN A 25 -13.63 -5.37 1.43
CA ASN A 25 -14.57 -5.11 2.53
C ASN A 25 -13.87 -5.04 3.89
N TYR A 26 -12.71 -5.64 4.02
CA TYR A 26 -11.88 -5.53 5.20
C TYR A 26 -11.25 -4.15 5.38
N SER A 27 -11.19 -3.31 4.34
CA SER A 27 -10.70 -1.94 4.45
C SER A 27 -11.61 -1.01 5.28
N THR A 28 -12.74 -1.52 5.75
CA THR A 28 -13.62 -0.84 6.73
C THR A 28 -13.01 -0.75 8.13
N VAL A 29 -11.98 -1.54 8.45
CA VAL A 29 -11.43 -1.65 9.82
C VAL A 29 -10.25 -0.71 10.01
N GLY A 30 -10.26 0.07 11.09
CA GLY A 30 -9.15 0.91 11.52
C GLY A 30 -8.69 1.90 10.46
N LEU A 31 -7.42 1.82 10.10
CA LEU A 31 -6.80 2.67 9.06
C LEU A 31 -7.09 2.19 7.63
N GLY A 32 -7.75 1.04 7.45
CA GLY A 32 -7.95 0.41 6.15
C GLY A 32 -6.82 -0.54 5.74
N ASP A 33 -6.71 -0.81 4.43
CA ASP A 33 -5.66 -1.68 3.88
C ASP A 33 -4.30 -0.99 3.90
N LEU A 34 -3.34 -1.54 4.65
CA LEU A 34 -1.99 -1.00 4.75
C LEU A 34 -1.23 -1.13 3.43
N ARG A 35 -0.43 -0.11 3.12
CA ARG A 35 0.52 -0.07 2.00
C ARG A 35 1.93 -0.17 2.55
N LEU A 36 2.54 -1.33 2.43
CA LEU A 36 3.82 -1.64 3.07
C LEU A 36 5.02 -1.29 2.18
N SER A 37 4.81 -1.25 0.86
CA SER A 37 5.81 -0.84 -0.13
C SER A 37 5.14 0.07 -1.16
N SER A 38 5.93 0.89 -1.85
CA SER A 38 5.46 1.65 -2.99
C SER A 38 6.29 1.31 -4.22
N GLY A 39 5.58 1.01 -5.32
CA GLY A 39 6.18 0.71 -6.60
C GLY A 39 6.16 -0.76 -7.00
N ALA A 40 5.96 -0.96 -8.31
CA ALA A 40 5.81 -2.27 -8.92
C ALA A 40 7.04 -3.17 -8.75
N LEU A 41 8.23 -2.58 -8.56
CA LEU A 41 9.47 -3.33 -8.37
C LEU A 41 9.38 -4.29 -7.18
N TYR A 42 9.11 -3.77 -5.98
CA TYR A 42 9.03 -4.59 -4.77
C TYR A 42 7.75 -5.41 -4.70
N ASP A 43 6.66 -4.88 -5.28
CA ASP A 43 5.39 -5.62 -5.40
C ASP A 43 5.55 -6.88 -6.27
N GLY A 44 6.40 -6.84 -7.30
CA GLY A 44 6.76 -8.02 -8.10
C GLY A 44 7.50 -9.12 -7.35
N MET A 45 8.04 -8.79 -6.16
CA MET A 45 8.70 -9.71 -5.22
C MET A 45 7.87 -9.96 -3.97
N ALA A 46 6.54 -9.83 -4.04
CA ALA A 46 5.61 -9.94 -2.93
C ALA A 46 5.95 -9.02 -1.73
N GLY A 47 6.58 -7.87 -2.01
CA GLY A 47 6.98 -6.88 -1.03
C GLY A 47 8.32 -7.13 -0.35
N THR A 48 9.06 -8.18 -0.71
CA THR A 48 10.42 -8.42 -0.19
C THR A 48 11.35 -7.28 -0.57
N SER A 49 11.89 -6.56 0.41
CA SER A 49 12.54 -5.27 0.19
C SER A 49 13.57 -4.86 1.24
N ILE A 50 13.57 -5.47 2.45
CA ILE A 50 14.34 -4.99 3.61
C ILE A 50 15.85 -5.11 3.39
N ALA A 51 16.29 -6.18 2.72
CA ALA A 51 17.69 -6.42 2.37
C ALA A 51 17.93 -6.51 0.86
N MET A 52 17.01 -5.99 0.03
CA MET A 52 17.03 -6.06 -1.43
C MET A 52 17.39 -4.71 -2.03
N PRO A 53 18.69 -4.38 -2.21
CA PRO A 53 19.10 -3.18 -2.92
C PRO A 53 18.68 -3.26 -4.39
N ASN A 54 18.35 -2.12 -4.98
CA ASN A 54 17.98 -2.04 -6.39
C ASN A 54 18.35 -0.68 -6.98
N ASP A 55 18.75 -0.68 -8.26
CA ASP A 55 19.15 0.52 -8.99
C ASP A 55 17.97 1.21 -9.70
N HIS A 56 16.80 0.58 -9.78
CA HIS A 56 15.68 1.06 -10.59
C HIS A 56 14.54 1.64 -9.74
N GLY A 57 14.38 1.26 -8.47
CA GLY A 57 13.33 1.71 -7.59
C GLY A 57 13.84 2.46 -6.36
N ILE A 58 12.94 3.18 -5.70
CA ILE A 58 13.22 3.87 -4.45
C ILE A 58 12.64 3.04 -3.30
N ASN A 59 13.49 2.61 -2.37
CA ASN A 59 13.07 1.82 -1.24
C ASN A 59 12.47 2.71 -0.14
N THR A 60 11.20 2.48 0.19
CA THR A 60 10.47 3.21 1.22
C THR A 60 10.42 2.46 2.56
N VAL A 61 10.85 1.19 2.58
CA VAL A 61 10.78 0.30 3.74
C VAL A 61 12.03 0.41 4.61
N ASN A 62 13.21 0.23 4.02
CA ASN A 62 14.49 0.36 4.74
C ASN A 62 15.23 1.61 4.24
N PRO A 63 15.28 2.70 5.02
CA PRO A 63 15.93 3.93 4.59
C PRO A 63 17.45 3.80 4.38
N ALA A 64 18.11 2.78 4.95
CA ALA A 64 19.54 2.54 4.71
C ALA A 64 19.87 2.22 3.23
N LEU A 65 18.91 1.71 2.47
CA LEU A 65 19.08 1.37 1.05
C LEU A 65 19.09 2.58 0.12
N LEU A 66 18.71 3.77 0.58
CA LEU A 66 18.68 5.01 -0.22
C LEU A 66 20.08 5.42 -0.71
N GLY A 67 21.13 5.14 0.04
CA GLY A 67 22.51 5.51 -0.32
C GLY A 67 23.24 4.50 -1.21
N ILE A 68 22.61 3.41 -1.57
CA ILE A 68 23.22 2.37 -2.40
C ILE A 68 23.12 2.72 -3.87
N SER A 69 22.00 3.31 -4.31
CA SER A 69 21.81 3.69 -5.70
C SER A 69 22.73 4.86 -6.12
N PRO A 70 23.49 4.73 -7.20
CA PRO A 70 24.32 5.82 -7.70
C PRO A 70 23.52 6.86 -8.51
N PHE A 71 22.23 6.63 -8.72
CA PHE A 71 21.40 7.46 -9.58
C PHE A 71 20.51 8.39 -8.75
N THR A 72 20.44 9.65 -9.13
CA THR A 72 19.32 10.52 -8.79
C THR A 72 18.12 10.07 -9.59
N ARG A 73 16.97 9.93 -8.94
CA ARG A 73 15.85 9.20 -9.52
C ARG A 73 14.52 9.84 -9.15
N LEU A 74 13.61 9.87 -10.11
CA LEU A 74 12.19 10.20 -9.92
C LEU A 74 11.36 8.97 -10.28
N GLN A 75 10.40 8.62 -9.43
CA GLN A 75 9.51 7.47 -9.61
C GLN A 75 8.06 7.89 -9.43
N ALA A 76 7.20 7.43 -10.34
CA ALA A 76 5.75 7.50 -10.23
C ALA A 76 5.18 6.10 -10.34
N SER A 77 4.19 5.79 -9.49
CA SER A 77 3.60 4.46 -9.42
C SER A 77 2.08 4.54 -9.42
N TYR A 78 1.44 3.54 -10.03
CA TYR A 78 0.01 3.39 -10.09
C TYR A 78 -0.40 1.94 -9.80
N ARG A 79 -1.51 1.75 -9.10
CA ARG A 79 -2.05 0.44 -8.73
C ARG A 79 -3.52 0.34 -9.11
N PHE A 80 -3.86 -0.81 -9.67
CA PHE A 80 -5.22 -1.30 -9.87
C PHE A 80 -5.42 -2.56 -9.04
N SER A 81 -6.59 -2.71 -8.40
CA SER A 81 -6.93 -3.88 -7.60
C SER A 81 -8.36 -4.31 -7.89
N GLN A 82 -8.55 -5.61 -8.02
CA GLN A 82 -9.86 -6.26 -8.12
C GLN A 82 -10.02 -7.23 -6.96
N HIS A 83 -11.20 -7.26 -6.37
CA HIS A 83 -11.57 -8.15 -5.28
C HIS A 83 -12.85 -8.91 -5.65
N GLN A 84 -12.79 -10.23 -5.60
CA GLN A 84 -13.96 -11.11 -5.68
C GLN A 84 -14.28 -11.53 -4.25
N ILE A 85 -15.33 -10.95 -3.71
CA ILE A 85 -15.75 -11.11 -2.32
C ILE A 85 -16.81 -12.20 -2.27
N THR A 86 -16.67 -13.14 -1.34
CA THR A 86 -17.63 -14.21 -1.10
C THR A 86 -18.04 -14.20 0.35
N ALA A 87 -19.33 -14.07 0.60
CA ALA A 87 -19.95 -14.16 1.90
C ALA A 87 -21.02 -15.26 1.90
N ARG A 88 -21.59 -15.59 3.05
CA ARG A 88 -22.62 -16.62 3.20
C ARG A 88 -23.84 -16.36 2.31
N ASP A 89 -24.20 -15.09 2.13
CA ASP A 89 -25.42 -14.66 1.47
C ASP A 89 -25.23 -14.17 0.04
N GLY A 90 -24.01 -14.29 -0.51
CA GLY A 90 -23.73 -13.89 -1.89
C GLY A 90 -22.26 -13.58 -2.19
N SER A 91 -22.02 -13.17 -3.43
CA SER A 91 -20.71 -12.75 -3.90
C SER A 91 -20.79 -11.43 -4.66
N ALA A 92 -19.71 -10.65 -4.63
CA ALA A 92 -19.60 -9.38 -5.32
C ALA A 92 -18.18 -9.17 -5.86
N SER A 93 -18.08 -8.49 -7.00
CA SER A 93 -16.78 -8.02 -7.54
C SER A 93 -16.64 -6.53 -7.31
N GLN A 94 -15.51 -6.11 -6.76
CA GLN A 94 -15.19 -4.71 -6.50
C GLN A 94 -13.84 -4.35 -7.10
N TYR A 95 -13.69 -3.09 -7.51
CA TYR A 95 -12.49 -2.58 -8.17
C TYR A 95 -12.04 -1.28 -7.51
N ASN A 96 -10.74 -1.12 -7.39
CA ASN A 96 -10.13 0.11 -6.88
C ASN A 96 -8.85 0.41 -7.65
N SER A 97 -8.58 1.69 -7.86
CA SER A 97 -7.36 2.13 -8.51
C SER A 97 -6.88 3.47 -7.97
N GLY A 98 -5.61 3.78 -8.19
CA GLY A 98 -5.07 5.08 -7.81
C GLY A 98 -3.55 5.15 -7.86
N VAL A 99 -3.05 6.37 -7.68
CA VAL A 99 -1.62 6.64 -7.53
C VAL A 99 -1.09 5.89 -6.31
N ASP A 100 0.02 5.18 -6.49
CA ASP A 100 0.68 4.36 -5.46
C ASP A 100 2.01 4.97 -4.99
N GLY A 101 2.30 6.21 -5.39
CA GLY A 101 3.41 7.01 -4.92
C GLY A 101 4.06 7.87 -5.99
N LEU A 102 4.59 9.00 -5.52
CA LEU A 102 5.49 9.90 -6.25
C LEU A 102 6.71 10.10 -5.37
N LEU A 103 7.87 9.65 -5.82
CA LEU A 103 9.09 9.61 -5.04
C LEU A 103 10.25 10.23 -5.82
N GLY A 104 11.13 10.90 -5.08
CA GLY A 104 12.43 11.38 -5.55
C GLY A 104 13.54 10.84 -4.66
N LEU A 105 14.66 10.49 -5.26
CA LEU A 105 15.91 10.13 -4.62
C LEU A 105 17.04 10.96 -5.23
N PHE A 106 17.77 11.67 -4.39
CA PHE A 106 19.02 12.33 -4.77
C PHE A 106 20.22 11.54 -4.21
N SER A 107 21.03 11.02 -5.10
CA SER A 107 22.31 10.42 -4.77
C SER A 107 23.35 11.53 -4.71
N ILE A 108 23.61 12.10 -3.51
CA ILE A 108 24.42 13.30 -3.32
C ILE A 108 25.91 12.96 -3.39
N ASP A 109 26.34 11.92 -2.69
CA ASP A 109 27.74 11.46 -2.71
C ASP A 109 27.78 9.93 -2.61
N THR A 110 28.09 9.30 -3.73
CA THR A 110 28.18 7.82 -3.82
C THR A 110 29.36 7.26 -3.03
N SER A 111 30.41 8.06 -2.79
CA SER A 111 31.57 7.64 -2.00
C SER A 111 31.24 7.55 -0.49
N LEU A 112 30.36 8.39 -0.02
CA LEU A 112 29.82 8.39 1.34
C LEU A 112 28.53 7.59 1.46
N GLY A 113 27.97 7.07 0.35
CA GLY A 113 26.65 6.47 0.33
C GLY A 113 25.57 7.43 0.80
N LEU A 114 25.74 8.73 0.53
CA LEU A 114 24.82 9.77 0.97
C LEU A 114 23.68 9.90 -0.05
N GLY A 115 22.52 9.41 0.34
CA GLY A 115 21.27 9.52 -0.41
C GLY A 115 20.19 10.24 0.39
N VAL A 116 19.42 11.09 -0.28
CA VAL A 116 18.25 11.79 0.29
C VAL A 116 17.04 11.51 -0.55
N SER A 117 15.96 11.07 0.09
CA SER A 117 14.67 10.81 -0.60
C SER A 117 13.57 11.73 -0.07
N PHE A 118 12.62 12.00 -0.94
CA PHE A 118 11.39 12.69 -0.58
C PHE A 118 10.25 12.20 -1.47
N GLY A 119 9.02 12.33 -1.00
CA GLY A 119 7.86 12.00 -1.84
C GLY A 119 6.58 11.84 -1.04
N VAL A 120 5.54 11.48 -1.77
CA VAL A 120 4.23 11.17 -1.20
C VAL A 120 3.85 9.77 -1.59
N VAL A 121 3.54 8.96 -0.59
CA VAL A 121 3.11 7.55 -0.77
C VAL A 121 1.85 7.28 0.05
N PRO A 122 0.95 6.41 -0.40
CA PRO A 122 -0.14 5.95 0.44
C PRO A 122 0.40 5.11 1.60
N TYR A 123 -0.06 5.38 2.81
CA TYR A 123 0.20 4.58 4.00
C TYR A 123 -0.89 3.51 4.19
N SER A 124 -2.14 3.92 3.93
CA SER A 124 -3.29 3.01 3.92
C SER A 124 -4.36 3.48 2.95
N ARG A 125 -5.29 2.59 2.61
CA ARG A 125 -6.43 2.92 1.76
C ARG A 125 -7.70 2.28 2.28
N THR A 126 -8.77 3.07 2.32
CA THR A 126 -10.13 2.62 2.58
C THR A 126 -10.91 2.69 1.28
N SER A 127 -11.47 1.56 0.86
CA SER A 127 -12.35 1.48 -0.31
C SER A 127 -13.18 0.21 -0.20
N TYR A 128 -14.49 0.36 0.01
CA TYR A 128 -15.43 -0.76 0.07
C TYR A 128 -16.84 -0.31 -0.29
N ALA A 129 -17.67 -1.26 -0.71
CA ALA A 129 -19.10 -1.08 -0.91
C ALA A 129 -19.82 -2.34 -0.43
N VAL A 130 -20.72 -2.20 0.53
CA VAL A 130 -21.49 -3.30 1.13
C VAL A 130 -22.96 -2.93 1.10
N GLU A 131 -23.77 -3.81 0.58
CA GLU A 131 -25.24 -3.73 0.65
C GLU A 131 -25.79 -4.88 1.46
N ARG A 132 -26.78 -4.61 2.30
CA ARG A 132 -27.51 -5.64 3.05
C ARG A 132 -28.97 -5.28 3.16
N THR A 133 -29.82 -6.28 3.16
CA THR A 133 -31.23 -6.14 3.49
C THR A 133 -31.38 -6.09 5.03
N ILE A 134 -32.14 -5.11 5.52
CA ILE A 134 -32.47 -4.95 6.94
C ILE A 134 -33.95 -5.28 7.08
N GLY A 135 -34.31 -6.14 8.00
CA GLY A 135 -35.71 -6.44 8.29
C GLY A 135 -35.88 -7.76 9.01
N SER A 136 -37.03 -7.94 9.66
CA SER A 136 -37.42 -9.18 10.29
C SER A 136 -38.56 -9.83 9.50
N THR A 137 -38.37 -11.07 9.13
CA THR A 137 -39.41 -11.87 8.41
C THR A 137 -40.36 -12.58 9.38
N LYS A 138 -40.25 -12.32 10.70
CA LYS A 138 -40.98 -13.10 11.71
C LYS A 138 -42.31 -12.51 12.17
N ASP A 139 -42.62 -11.26 11.85
CA ASP A 139 -43.91 -10.64 12.23
C ASP A 139 -44.56 -9.93 11.04
N THR A 140 -45.87 -10.02 10.96
CA THR A 140 -46.77 -9.46 9.96
C THR A 140 -46.83 -7.91 9.95
N GLY A 141 -45.74 -7.26 10.16
CA GLY A 141 -45.56 -5.80 10.19
C GLY A 141 -44.13 -5.39 9.95
N SER A 142 -43.29 -6.30 9.46
CA SER A 142 -41.85 -6.07 9.29
C SER A 142 -41.56 -4.99 8.24
N VAL A 143 -40.92 -3.92 8.68
CA VAL A 143 -40.30 -2.95 7.79
C VAL A 143 -39.09 -3.61 7.15
N VAL A 144 -39.15 -3.83 5.86
CA VAL A 144 -37.98 -4.26 5.07
C VAL A 144 -37.30 -3.02 4.56
N GLY A 145 -36.01 -2.93 4.78
CA GLY A 145 -35.16 -1.83 4.33
C GLY A 145 -33.87 -2.34 3.69
N LYS A 146 -33.13 -1.42 3.11
CA LYS A 146 -31.80 -1.66 2.53
C LYS A 146 -30.80 -0.73 3.21
N SER A 147 -29.68 -1.28 3.65
CA SER A 147 -28.51 -0.49 4.09
C SER A 147 -27.42 -0.62 3.05
N SER A 148 -26.98 0.51 2.53
CA SER A 148 -25.82 0.63 1.64
C SER A 148 -24.70 1.34 2.38
N GLN A 149 -23.54 0.70 2.50
CA GLN A 149 -22.38 1.25 3.19
C GLN A 149 -21.23 1.37 2.20
N THR A 150 -20.64 2.54 2.09
CA THR A 150 -19.48 2.80 1.26
C THR A 150 -18.39 3.50 2.05
N GLY A 151 -17.15 3.13 1.76
CA GLY A 151 -15.98 3.80 2.32
C GLY A 151 -15.01 4.22 1.24
N SER A 152 -14.38 5.37 1.43
CA SER A 152 -13.39 5.90 0.49
C SER A 152 -12.32 6.72 1.21
N GLY A 153 -11.16 6.91 0.54
CA GLY A 153 -10.07 7.70 1.07
C GLY A 153 -8.92 6.85 1.63
N GLY A 154 -8.32 7.30 2.70
CA GLY A 154 -7.18 6.66 3.35
C GLY A 154 -6.17 7.64 3.89
N VAL A 155 -5.06 7.12 4.43
CA VAL A 155 -3.96 7.90 4.98
C VAL A 155 -2.80 7.88 3.99
N SER A 156 -2.26 9.04 3.68
CA SER A 156 -1.04 9.25 2.89
C SER A 156 0.11 9.67 3.78
N SER A 157 1.32 9.50 3.31
CA SER A 157 2.56 9.89 4.01
C SER A 157 3.40 10.78 3.11
N ILE A 158 3.82 11.95 3.61
CA ILE A 158 4.99 12.65 3.09
C ILE A 158 6.21 11.99 3.72
N GLN A 159 7.04 11.39 2.90
CA GLN A 159 8.27 10.71 3.32
C GLN A 159 9.48 11.59 3.03
N LEU A 160 10.32 11.76 4.04
CA LEU A 160 11.64 12.36 3.94
C LEU A 160 12.66 11.36 4.50
N GLY A 161 13.65 10.98 3.71
CA GLY A 161 14.63 9.97 4.11
C GLY A 161 16.05 10.41 3.81
N VAL A 162 16.99 9.92 4.63
CA VAL A 162 18.43 10.11 4.44
C VAL A 162 19.16 8.83 4.79
N SER A 163 20.23 8.55 4.08
CA SER A 163 21.13 7.45 4.39
C SER A 163 22.57 7.83 4.17
N THR A 164 23.47 7.10 4.82
CA THR A 164 24.91 7.22 4.65
C THR A 164 25.59 5.87 4.87
N ARG A 165 26.78 5.72 4.29
CA ARG A 165 27.66 4.58 4.51
C ARG A 165 28.63 4.87 5.65
N ILE A 166 28.53 4.12 6.73
CA ILE A 166 29.43 4.27 7.90
C ILE A 166 30.72 3.45 7.71
N MET A 167 30.61 2.28 7.09
CA MET A 167 31.71 1.38 6.75
C MET A 167 31.53 0.84 5.34
N PRO A 168 32.57 0.30 4.69
CA PRO A 168 32.42 -0.24 3.32
C PRO A 168 31.28 -1.24 3.14
N SER A 169 30.93 -1.96 4.21
CA SER A 169 29.85 -2.97 4.21
C SER A 169 28.59 -2.56 4.96
N LEU A 170 28.55 -1.36 5.59
CA LEU A 170 27.46 -0.97 6.48
C LEU A 170 26.88 0.40 6.10
N TYR A 171 25.57 0.39 5.80
CA TYR A 171 24.77 1.60 5.57
C TYR A 171 23.76 1.78 6.69
N VAL A 172 23.51 3.01 7.06
CA VAL A 172 22.46 3.41 7.99
C VAL A 172 21.58 4.46 7.35
N GLY A 173 20.34 4.52 7.78
CA GLY A 173 19.41 5.51 7.28
C GLY A 173 18.32 5.82 8.29
N ALA A 174 17.73 6.98 8.10
CA ALA A 174 16.56 7.41 8.86
C ALA A 174 15.54 8.04 7.92
N SER A 175 14.25 7.93 8.26
CA SER A 175 13.18 8.64 7.57
C SER A 175 12.13 9.16 8.53
N ALA A 176 11.55 10.31 8.18
CA ALA A 176 10.36 10.86 8.80
C ALA A 176 9.20 10.72 7.83
N ASN A 177 8.08 10.20 8.33
CA ASN A 177 6.87 9.96 7.57
C ASN A 177 5.74 10.77 8.22
N ILE A 178 5.35 11.87 7.59
CA ILE A 178 4.27 12.75 8.05
C ILE A 178 2.98 12.20 7.47
N LEU A 179 2.15 11.62 8.32
CA LEU A 179 0.88 11.01 7.96
C LEU A 179 -0.24 12.05 7.93
N PHE A 180 -1.05 12.01 6.91
CA PHE A 180 -2.24 12.86 6.76
C PHE A 180 -3.26 12.17 5.87
N GLY A 181 -4.53 12.45 6.06
CA GLY A 181 -5.54 11.90 5.17
C GLY A 181 -6.95 12.03 5.68
N LEU A 182 -7.88 11.84 4.75
CA LEU A 182 -9.31 11.83 5.03
C LEU A 182 -9.87 10.46 4.65
N THR A 183 -10.57 9.83 5.60
CA THR A 183 -11.34 8.62 5.36
C THR A 183 -12.81 8.91 5.56
N SER A 184 -13.63 8.59 4.58
CA SER A 184 -15.07 8.84 4.57
C SER A 184 -15.83 7.52 4.58
N HIS A 185 -16.78 7.38 5.51
CA HIS A 185 -17.69 6.25 5.63
C HIS A 185 -19.12 6.77 5.55
N LYS A 186 -19.80 6.40 4.46
CA LYS A 186 -21.20 6.76 4.22
C LYS A 186 -22.07 5.53 4.44
N GLU A 187 -23.14 5.69 5.19
CA GLU A 187 -24.19 4.70 5.33
C GLU A 187 -25.53 5.33 4.95
N GLU A 188 -26.23 4.68 4.06
CA GLU A 188 -27.56 5.06 3.62
C GLU A 188 -28.55 3.92 3.94
N VAL A 189 -29.53 4.22 4.74
CA VAL A 189 -30.61 3.30 5.09
C VAL A 189 -31.90 3.76 4.44
N THR A 190 -32.50 2.91 3.62
CA THR A 190 -33.76 3.19 2.93
C THR A 190 -34.84 2.21 3.39
N SER A 191 -36.07 2.68 3.58
CA SER A 191 -37.24 1.86 3.80
C SER A 191 -37.81 1.35 2.46
N ALA A 192 -38.20 0.09 2.41
CA ALA A 192 -38.91 -0.45 1.24
C ALA A 192 -40.40 -0.09 1.22
N VAL A 193 -40.94 0.38 2.34
CA VAL A 193 -42.38 0.65 2.51
C VAL A 193 -42.68 2.14 2.52
N TYR A 194 -41.77 2.95 3.04
CA TYR A 194 -41.93 4.39 3.21
C TYR A 194 -40.86 5.12 2.39
N SER A 195 -41.21 6.32 1.89
CA SER A 195 -40.24 7.17 1.17
C SER A 195 -39.22 7.81 2.11
N GLU A 196 -38.79 7.07 3.13
CA GLU A 196 -37.86 7.52 4.16
C GLU A 196 -36.44 7.02 3.87
N ARG A 197 -35.47 7.91 4.05
CA ARG A 197 -34.05 7.63 3.90
C ARG A 197 -33.28 8.31 5.02
N LEU A 198 -32.39 7.57 5.67
CA LEU A 198 -31.42 8.09 6.62
C LEU A 198 -30.03 7.99 6.01
N GLU A 199 -29.34 9.12 5.91
CA GLU A 199 -27.96 9.18 5.46
C GLU A 199 -27.06 9.54 6.65
N THR A 200 -26.03 8.73 6.90
CA THR A 200 -25.00 8.98 7.91
C THR A 200 -23.66 9.06 7.21
N LEU A 201 -22.96 10.17 7.37
CA LEU A 201 -21.60 10.38 6.87
C LEU A 201 -20.67 10.55 8.06
N ARG A 202 -19.57 9.76 8.09
CA ARG A 202 -18.49 9.88 9.07
C ARG A 202 -17.19 10.14 8.35
N ASN A 203 -16.61 11.28 8.60
CA ASN A 203 -15.32 11.69 8.06
C ASN A 203 -14.29 11.69 9.18
N TYR A 204 -13.14 11.03 8.93
CA TYR A 204 -11.99 10.96 9.81
C TYR A 204 -10.84 11.73 9.17
N ASP A 205 -10.48 12.90 9.71
CA ASP A 205 -9.27 13.66 9.32
C ASP A 205 -8.13 13.22 10.24
N PHE A 206 -7.14 12.54 9.68
CA PHE A 206 -6.05 11.89 10.40
C PHE A 206 -4.73 12.61 10.21
N ARG A 207 -3.94 12.77 11.30
CA ARG A 207 -2.61 13.37 11.29
C ARG A 207 -1.71 12.67 12.30
N GLY A 208 -0.47 12.39 11.88
CA GLY A 208 0.53 11.74 12.73
C GLY A 208 1.92 11.82 12.16
N THR A 209 2.91 11.37 12.90
CA THR A 209 4.30 11.30 12.44
C THR A 209 4.95 10.01 12.88
N LEU A 210 5.54 9.27 11.92
CA LEU A 210 6.33 8.08 12.16
C LEU A 210 7.80 8.39 11.85
N LEU A 211 8.68 8.00 12.77
CA LEU A 211 10.13 8.00 12.56
C LEU A 211 10.58 6.56 12.31
N ARG A 212 11.45 6.38 11.34
CA ARG A 212 12.01 5.08 11.01
C ARG A 212 13.52 5.15 10.92
N ALA A 213 14.20 4.17 11.51
CA ALA A 213 15.63 3.94 11.37
C ALA A 213 15.87 2.62 10.64
N GLY A 214 16.91 2.54 9.82
CA GLY A 214 17.27 1.36 9.06
C GLY A 214 18.76 1.07 9.07
N LEU A 215 19.07 -0.21 8.93
CA LEU A 215 20.41 -0.75 8.76
C LEU A 215 20.45 -1.65 7.53
N TYR A 216 21.55 -1.60 6.80
CA TYR A 216 21.86 -2.55 5.74
C TYR A 216 23.33 -2.93 5.82
N PHE A 217 23.60 -4.23 5.87
CA PHE A 217 24.92 -4.81 6.02
C PHE A 217 25.20 -5.81 4.90
N GLN A 218 26.28 -5.58 4.14
CA GLN A 218 26.73 -6.45 3.06
C GLN A 218 28.20 -6.84 3.29
N PRO A 219 28.48 -7.93 4.04
CA PRO A 219 29.84 -8.34 4.38
C PRO A 219 30.65 -8.79 3.16
N ASN A 220 29.98 -9.29 2.12
CA ASN A 220 30.61 -9.77 0.89
C ASN A 220 29.63 -9.57 -0.29
N THR A 221 30.06 -9.94 -1.48
CA THR A 221 29.27 -9.80 -2.71
C THR A 221 28.08 -10.76 -2.81
N SER A 222 28.02 -11.81 -1.98
CA SER A 222 27.01 -12.85 -2.05
C SER A 222 25.90 -12.71 -1.01
N TRP A 223 26.16 -12.09 0.13
CA TRP A 223 25.20 -12.00 1.23
C TRP A 223 24.97 -10.57 1.68
N SER A 224 23.71 -10.27 1.97
CA SER A 224 23.37 -9.05 2.67
C SER A 224 22.25 -9.29 3.69
N ALA A 225 22.18 -8.42 4.68
CA ALA A 225 21.15 -8.40 5.69
C ALA A 225 20.67 -6.95 5.88
N GLY A 226 19.41 -6.79 6.23
CA GLY A 226 18.80 -5.50 6.51
C GLY A 226 17.87 -5.57 7.71
N ALA A 227 17.68 -4.44 8.35
CA ALA A 227 16.70 -4.30 9.42
C ALA A 227 16.16 -2.88 9.44
N PHE A 228 14.94 -2.73 9.92
CA PHE A 228 14.39 -1.43 10.26
C PHE A 228 13.59 -1.49 11.55
N VAL A 229 13.47 -0.35 12.20
CA VAL A 229 12.57 -0.08 13.31
C VAL A 229 11.83 1.22 13.04
N SER A 230 10.56 1.28 13.34
CA SER A 230 9.74 2.47 13.19
C SER A 230 8.87 2.67 14.42
N ASN A 231 8.82 3.89 14.91
CA ASN A 231 7.97 4.28 16.02
C ASN A 231 7.33 5.64 15.72
N GLY A 232 6.11 5.85 16.19
CA GLY A 232 5.38 7.09 16.05
C GLY A 232 5.15 7.77 17.39
N ALA A 233 5.05 9.09 17.35
CA ALA A 233 4.36 9.82 18.39
C ALA A 233 2.85 9.56 18.29
N ASP A 234 2.07 9.95 19.31
CA ASP A 234 0.63 9.91 19.25
C ASP A 234 0.11 10.67 18.02
N ALA A 235 -0.83 10.06 17.33
CA ALA A 235 -1.56 10.69 16.24
C ALA A 235 -2.84 11.32 16.74
N SER A 236 -3.37 12.25 15.99
CA SER A 236 -4.69 12.84 16.22
C SER A 236 -5.62 12.55 15.05
N TYR A 237 -6.90 12.40 15.33
CA TYR A 237 -7.92 12.38 14.30
C TYR A 237 -9.16 13.13 14.75
N THR A 238 -9.82 13.81 13.80
CA THR A 238 -11.10 14.48 14.03
C THR A 238 -12.18 13.71 13.31
N VAL A 239 -13.23 13.34 14.06
CA VAL A 239 -14.41 12.68 13.49
C VAL A 239 -15.50 13.72 13.31
N THR A 240 -15.93 13.94 12.08
CA THR A 240 -17.14 14.71 11.77
C THR A 240 -18.22 13.72 11.35
N ARG A 241 -19.30 13.67 12.12
CA ARG A 241 -20.48 12.86 11.83
C ARG A 241 -21.61 13.78 11.42
N SER A 242 -22.18 13.55 10.24
CA SER A 242 -23.40 14.17 9.76
C SER A 242 -24.48 13.11 9.59
N MET A 243 -25.67 13.40 10.08
CA MET A 243 -26.85 12.54 9.93
C MET A 243 -27.99 13.38 9.35
N VAL A 244 -28.54 12.92 8.23
CA VAL A 244 -29.64 13.62 7.55
C VAL A 244 -30.77 12.62 7.29
N GLY A 245 -31.96 12.95 7.77
CA GLY A 245 -33.17 12.18 7.50
C GLY A 245 -34.01 12.84 6.42
N TYR A 246 -34.49 12.07 5.46
CA TYR A 246 -35.32 12.52 4.35
C TYR A 246 -36.68 11.80 4.34
N VAL A 247 -37.73 12.55 3.95
CA VAL A 247 -39.00 12.02 3.50
C VAL A 247 -39.24 12.52 2.07
N GLY A 248 -39.20 11.61 1.10
CA GLY A 248 -39.11 12.00 -0.31
C GLY A 248 -37.82 12.80 -0.60
N THR A 249 -37.98 14.05 -1.02
CA THR A 249 -36.86 14.97 -1.28
C THR A 249 -36.60 15.98 -0.16
N ALA A 250 -37.49 16.05 0.85
CA ALA A 250 -37.39 17.00 1.96
C ALA A 250 -36.58 16.41 3.12
N SER A 251 -35.62 17.17 3.66
CA SER A 251 -34.95 16.84 4.91
C SER A 251 -35.83 17.23 6.10
N TYR A 252 -36.04 16.32 7.03
CA TYR A 252 -36.78 16.55 8.28
C TYR A 252 -35.88 16.55 9.51
N PHE A 253 -34.67 16.05 9.36
CA PHE A 253 -33.67 15.98 10.40
C PHE A 253 -32.29 16.25 9.79
N ASP A 254 -31.50 17.10 10.43
CA ASP A 254 -30.10 17.34 10.09
C ASP A 254 -29.32 17.62 11.38
N SER A 255 -28.25 16.86 11.58
CA SER A 255 -27.38 17.01 12.74
C SER A 255 -25.93 16.76 12.34
N THR A 256 -25.06 17.69 12.67
CA THR A 256 -23.62 17.54 12.47
C THR A 256 -22.88 17.73 13.78
N THR A 257 -22.00 16.79 14.12
CA THR A 257 -21.14 16.83 15.29
C THR A 257 -19.70 16.60 14.90
N SER A 258 -18.77 17.25 15.60
CA SER A 258 -17.32 17.06 15.40
C SER A 258 -16.64 16.86 16.74
N SER A 259 -15.71 15.90 16.79
CA SER A 259 -14.94 15.59 18.00
C SER A 259 -13.53 15.14 17.60
N SER A 260 -12.54 15.57 18.39
CA SER A 260 -11.13 15.21 18.16
C SER A 260 -10.68 14.20 19.20
N TYR A 261 -9.85 13.27 18.75
CA TYR A 261 -9.33 12.16 19.55
C TYR A 261 -7.84 11.97 19.30
N THR A 262 -7.17 11.31 20.22
CA THR A 262 -5.80 10.81 20.05
C THR A 262 -5.82 9.30 19.82
N THR A 263 -4.82 8.79 19.11
CA THR A 263 -4.63 7.37 18.85
C THR A 263 -3.13 7.06 18.83
N GLY A 264 -2.74 5.90 19.34
CA GLY A 264 -1.36 5.41 19.24
C GLY A 264 -0.99 5.08 17.80
N LEU A 265 0.23 5.41 17.40
CA LEU A 265 0.81 4.91 16.16
C LEU A 265 1.56 3.60 16.40
N PRO A 266 1.61 2.69 15.42
CA PRO A 266 2.22 1.40 15.62
C PRO A 266 3.73 1.47 15.78
N PHE A 267 4.26 0.72 16.74
CA PHE A 267 5.64 0.32 16.73
C PHE A 267 5.79 -0.82 15.72
N SER A 268 6.70 -0.68 14.76
CA SER A 268 6.93 -1.69 13.74
C SER A 268 8.42 -1.96 13.54
N TYR A 269 8.74 -3.18 13.18
CA TYR A 269 10.10 -3.61 12.89
C TYR A 269 10.11 -4.68 11.80
N GLY A 270 11.26 -4.84 11.16
CA GLY A 270 11.46 -5.89 10.17
C GLY A 270 12.92 -6.23 10.01
N ILE A 271 13.16 -7.47 9.63
CA ILE A 271 14.46 -8.00 9.27
C ILE A 271 14.38 -8.71 7.93
N GLY A 272 15.45 -8.65 7.17
CA GLY A 272 15.57 -9.33 5.89
C GLY A 272 16.98 -9.80 5.63
N VAL A 273 17.07 -10.84 4.82
CA VAL A 273 18.35 -11.37 4.31
C VAL A 273 18.25 -11.55 2.81
N SER A 274 19.36 -11.38 2.11
CA SER A 274 19.39 -11.72 0.69
C SER A 274 20.69 -12.41 0.29
N PHE A 275 20.58 -13.26 -0.72
CA PHE A 275 21.67 -13.99 -1.35
C PHE A 275 21.78 -13.59 -2.81
N HIS A 276 22.95 -13.13 -3.22
CA HIS A 276 23.26 -12.66 -4.56
C HIS A 276 24.10 -13.69 -5.29
N ALA A 277 23.64 -14.14 -6.43
CA ALA A 277 24.33 -15.08 -7.32
C ALA A 277 24.33 -14.54 -8.75
N GLY A 278 25.38 -13.79 -9.08
CA GLY A 278 25.47 -13.11 -10.39
C GLY A 278 24.33 -12.11 -10.59
N ARG A 279 23.45 -12.37 -11.57
CA ARG A 279 22.30 -11.53 -11.90
C ARG A 279 21.06 -11.82 -11.06
N THR A 280 21.09 -12.86 -10.25
CA THR A 280 19.93 -13.32 -9.47
C THR A 280 20.14 -13.00 -8.01
N THR A 281 19.12 -12.41 -7.38
CA THR A 281 19.07 -12.16 -5.95
C THR A 281 17.85 -12.84 -5.38
N LEU A 282 18.03 -13.65 -4.35
CA LEU A 282 16.97 -14.26 -3.56
C LEU A 282 16.93 -13.54 -2.21
N GLY A 283 15.76 -13.09 -1.79
CA GLY A 283 15.57 -12.42 -0.50
C GLY A 283 14.45 -13.05 0.31
N ALA A 284 14.53 -12.87 1.62
CA ALA A 284 13.47 -13.25 2.56
C ALA A 284 13.37 -12.19 3.65
N ASP A 285 12.13 -11.78 3.95
CA ASP A 285 11.81 -10.75 4.93
C ASP A 285 10.76 -11.22 5.93
N VAL A 286 10.90 -10.74 7.16
CA VAL A 286 9.87 -10.82 8.20
C VAL A 286 9.67 -9.41 8.75
N GLU A 287 8.43 -8.95 8.79
CA GLU A 287 8.08 -7.67 9.43
C GLU A 287 6.86 -7.82 10.33
N SER A 288 6.79 -6.98 11.34
CA SER A 288 5.69 -6.95 12.30
C SER A 288 5.40 -5.53 12.76
N ALA A 289 4.12 -5.27 13.11
CA ALA A 289 3.67 -4.02 13.67
C ALA A 289 2.57 -4.26 14.71
N ASP A 290 2.62 -3.56 15.83
CA ASP A 290 1.57 -3.59 16.83
C ASP A 290 0.56 -2.47 16.57
N MET A 291 -0.64 -2.84 16.15
CA MET A 291 -1.74 -1.94 15.82
C MET A 291 -2.80 -1.84 16.92
N SER A 292 -2.58 -2.45 18.09
CA SER A 292 -3.54 -2.49 19.20
C SER A 292 -3.87 -1.10 19.78
N GLY A 293 -2.94 -0.15 19.64
CA GLY A 293 -3.12 1.23 20.10
C GLY A 293 -4.02 2.11 19.21
N ILE A 294 -4.45 1.60 18.03
CA ILE A 294 -5.30 2.35 17.11
C ILE A 294 -6.74 2.28 17.59
N THR A 295 -7.37 3.45 17.76
CA THR A 295 -8.76 3.57 18.23
C THR A 295 -9.74 4.03 17.14
N MET A 296 -9.23 4.40 15.97
CA MET A 296 -10.01 4.94 14.85
C MET A 296 -10.83 3.85 14.16
N ASN A 297 -12.13 4.07 14.00
CA ASN A 297 -13.05 3.26 13.18
C ASN A 297 -12.93 1.74 13.40
N VAL A 298 -13.08 1.29 14.64
CA VAL A 298 -13.08 -0.15 14.98
C VAL A 298 -14.53 -0.63 15.08
N PRO A 299 -15.05 -1.44 14.13
CA PRO A 299 -16.36 -2.04 14.19
C PRO A 299 -16.46 -3.05 15.35
N GLN A 300 -17.67 -3.26 15.89
CA GLN A 300 -17.90 -4.20 17.02
C GLN A 300 -17.48 -5.64 16.74
N TRP A 301 -17.50 -6.06 15.46
CA TRP A 301 -17.08 -7.40 15.04
C TRP A 301 -15.56 -7.54 14.85
N ALA A 302 -14.81 -6.44 14.93
CA ALA A 302 -13.37 -6.43 14.73
C ALA A 302 -12.61 -6.12 16.02
N THR A 303 -11.46 -6.76 16.19
CA THR A 303 -10.50 -6.46 17.24
C THR A 303 -9.15 -6.19 16.59
N LEU A 304 -8.46 -5.12 17.00
CA LEU A 304 -7.13 -4.78 16.47
C LEU A 304 -6.03 -5.49 17.27
N GLY A 305 -4.95 -5.83 16.59
CA GLY A 305 -3.83 -6.55 17.18
C GLY A 305 -2.58 -6.45 16.33
N GLN A 306 -1.77 -7.50 16.37
CA GLN A 306 -0.47 -7.53 15.71
C GLN A 306 -0.58 -7.89 14.22
N PHE A 307 -0.02 -7.05 13.38
CA PHE A 307 0.29 -7.35 11.99
C PHE A 307 1.57 -8.16 11.89
N MET A 308 1.64 -9.11 10.96
CA MET A 308 2.86 -9.84 10.62
C MET A 308 2.87 -10.18 9.13
N ARG A 309 3.99 -9.99 8.46
CA ARG A 309 4.22 -10.46 7.09
C ARG A 309 5.53 -11.24 7.01
N VAL A 310 5.50 -12.37 6.29
CA VAL A 310 6.67 -13.14 5.87
C VAL A 310 6.64 -13.19 4.35
N SER A 311 7.73 -12.83 3.71
CA SER A 311 7.82 -12.86 2.25
C SER A 311 9.15 -13.42 1.76
N VAL A 312 9.12 -14.03 0.58
CA VAL A 312 10.29 -14.49 -0.16
C VAL A 312 10.19 -13.95 -1.56
N GLY A 313 11.26 -13.33 -2.04
CA GLY A 313 11.33 -12.69 -3.35
C GLY A 313 12.57 -13.07 -4.13
N LEU A 314 12.41 -13.22 -5.42
CA LEU A 314 13.48 -13.45 -6.39
C LEU A 314 13.51 -12.27 -7.35
N ASN A 315 14.70 -11.73 -7.59
CA ASN A 315 14.96 -10.69 -8.58
C ASN A 315 16.09 -11.16 -9.51
N GLN A 316 15.81 -11.15 -10.81
CA GLN A 316 16.81 -11.41 -11.84
C GLN A 316 16.96 -10.14 -12.68
N THR A 317 18.09 -9.47 -12.59
CA THR A 317 18.38 -8.26 -13.36
C THR A 317 18.62 -8.56 -14.84
N ALA A 318 18.35 -7.59 -15.72
CA ALA A 318 18.62 -7.67 -17.15
C ALA A 318 20.09 -8.03 -17.46
N ALA A 319 20.35 -8.63 -18.61
CA ALA A 319 21.72 -8.99 -19.01
C ALA A 319 22.53 -7.72 -19.35
N GLY A 320 23.79 -7.67 -18.93
CA GLY A 320 24.70 -6.59 -19.33
C GLY A 320 24.97 -6.58 -20.84
N TYR A 321 25.05 -7.77 -21.46
CA TYR A 321 24.98 -7.94 -22.90
C TYR A 321 23.64 -8.56 -23.26
N ALA A 322 22.82 -7.83 -24.01
CA ALA A 322 21.44 -8.18 -24.27
C ALA A 322 21.18 -8.23 -25.80
N PRO A 323 21.55 -9.34 -26.47
CA PRO A 323 21.38 -9.50 -27.92
C PRO A 323 19.90 -9.61 -28.31
N THR A 324 19.07 -10.13 -27.46
CA THR A 324 17.62 -10.25 -27.69
C THR A 324 16.81 -9.28 -26.83
N PHE A 325 15.55 -9.08 -27.20
CA PHE A 325 14.64 -8.26 -26.40
C PHE A 325 14.44 -8.85 -24.97
N PHE A 326 14.34 -10.16 -24.86
CA PHE A 326 14.13 -10.83 -23.57
C PHE A 326 15.33 -10.72 -22.62
N ASP A 327 16.54 -10.57 -23.14
CA ASP A 327 17.74 -10.34 -22.34
C ASP A 327 17.78 -8.95 -21.70
N LYS A 328 17.01 -7.99 -22.25
CA LYS A 328 16.85 -6.64 -21.72
C LYS A 328 15.85 -6.55 -20.58
N LEU A 329 15.10 -7.62 -20.34
CA LEU A 329 14.10 -7.66 -19.28
C LEU A 329 14.73 -8.14 -17.97
N GLY A 330 14.33 -7.49 -16.87
CA GLY A 330 14.45 -8.05 -15.56
C GLY A 330 13.18 -8.83 -15.19
N TYR A 331 13.33 -9.87 -14.39
CA TYR A 331 12.23 -10.73 -13.96
C TYR A 331 12.20 -10.81 -12.45
N ARG A 332 11.00 -10.83 -11.90
CA ARG A 332 10.77 -10.93 -10.46
C ARG A 332 9.67 -11.92 -10.17
N ALA A 333 9.78 -12.57 -9.03
CA ALA A 333 8.73 -13.42 -8.51
C ALA A 333 8.77 -13.38 -6.97
N GLY A 334 7.65 -13.63 -6.33
CA GLY A 334 7.60 -13.68 -4.88
C GLY A 334 6.36 -14.36 -4.34
N LEU A 335 6.46 -14.78 -3.08
CA LEU A 335 5.37 -15.34 -2.29
C LEU A 335 5.33 -14.64 -0.94
N ALA A 336 4.15 -14.42 -0.40
CA ALA A 336 3.99 -13.86 0.93
C ALA A 336 2.82 -14.50 1.68
N TYR A 337 3.02 -14.58 2.98
CA TYR A 337 2.00 -14.81 4.00
C TYR A 337 1.89 -13.56 4.84
N GLN A 338 0.65 -13.10 5.10
CA GLN A 338 0.39 -11.91 5.90
C GLN A 338 -0.77 -12.19 6.85
N ARG A 339 -0.55 -11.98 8.16
CA ARG A 339 -1.61 -11.87 9.13
C ARG A 339 -1.98 -10.41 9.27
N GLN A 340 -3.24 -10.09 9.03
CA GLN A 340 -3.75 -8.73 9.13
C GLN A 340 -3.73 -8.25 10.58
N TYR A 341 -3.72 -6.93 10.78
CA TYR A 341 -3.71 -6.30 12.11
C TYR A 341 -5.07 -6.33 12.82
N TYR A 342 -6.06 -6.99 12.23
CA TYR A 342 -7.40 -7.12 12.77
C TYR A 342 -7.88 -8.58 12.72
N GLN A 343 -8.69 -8.93 13.69
CA GLN A 343 -9.44 -10.16 13.75
C GLN A 343 -10.91 -9.88 13.42
N ALA A 344 -11.57 -10.79 12.74
CA ALA A 344 -13.00 -10.74 12.45
C ALA A 344 -13.74 -11.75 13.34
N ASN A 345 -14.61 -11.28 14.22
CA ASN A 345 -15.32 -12.12 15.20
C ASN A 345 -14.40 -13.07 16.00
N GLY A 346 -13.22 -12.57 16.41
CA GLY A 346 -12.22 -13.34 17.15
C GLY A 346 -11.36 -14.29 16.31
N LEU A 347 -11.50 -14.29 14.97
CA LEU A 347 -10.71 -15.10 14.07
C LEU A 347 -9.68 -14.23 13.35
N ASP A 348 -8.44 -14.71 13.27
CA ASP A 348 -7.38 -14.05 12.51
C ASP A 348 -7.75 -13.97 11.02
N VAL A 349 -7.59 -12.80 10.43
CA VAL A 349 -7.69 -12.60 8.98
C VAL A 349 -6.30 -12.73 8.38
N VAL A 350 -6.13 -13.71 7.52
CA VAL A 350 -4.85 -13.98 6.86
C VAL A 350 -4.93 -13.75 5.36
N GLU A 351 -3.79 -13.48 4.75
CA GLU A 351 -3.65 -13.27 3.31
C GLU A 351 -2.47 -14.10 2.80
N TYR A 352 -2.68 -14.84 1.72
CA TYR A 352 -1.64 -15.55 0.97
C TYR A 352 -1.65 -15.05 -0.45
N PHE A 353 -0.50 -14.69 -0.97
CA PHE A 353 -0.41 -14.23 -2.35
C PHE A 353 0.93 -14.55 -3.00
N GLY A 354 0.86 -14.70 -4.32
CA GLY A 354 2.01 -14.77 -5.19
C GLY A 354 2.10 -13.51 -6.05
N SER A 355 3.30 -13.22 -6.50
CA SER A 355 3.58 -12.10 -7.40
C SER A 355 4.52 -12.49 -8.52
N PHE A 356 4.39 -11.78 -9.62
CA PHE A 356 5.30 -11.80 -10.75
C PHE A 356 5.50 -10.37 -11.25
N GLY A 357 6.74 -10.02 -11.64
CA GLY A 357 7.08 -8.71 -12.15
C GLY A 357 8.07 -8.77 -13.29
N ILE A 358 8.02 -7.76 -14.14
CA ILE A 358 9.00 -7.52 -15.20
C ILE A 358 9.40 -6.06 -15.19
N ASP A 359 10.63 -5.79 -15.52
CA ASP A 359 11.10 -4.46 -15.86
C ASP A 359 11.76 -4.42 -17.22
N PHE A 360 11.66 -3.27 -17.86
CA PHE A 360 12.32 -3.02 -19.12
C PHE A 360 12.76 -1.56 -19.26
N PRO A 361 13.91 -1.33 -19.86
CA PRO A 361 14.41 0.02 -20.09
C PRO A 361 13.63 0.71 -21.20
N VAL A 362 13.32 2.00 -21.01
CA VAL A 362 12.72 2.88 -21.98
C VAL A 362 13.71 4.01 -22.28
N GLY A 363 14.50 3.84 -23.33
CA GLY A 363 15.63 4.74 -23.61
C GLY A 363 16.82 4.47 -22.68
N SER A 364 17.61 5.51 -22.39
CA SER A 364 18.85 5.39 -21.59
C SER A 364 18.67 5.70 -20.10
N ALA A 365 17.59 6.36 -19.72
CA ALA A 365 17.42 6.91 -18.38
C ALA A 365 16.15 6.42 -17.66
N ALA A 366 15.20 5.85 -18.39
CA ALA A 366 13.93 5.43 -17.82
C ALA A 366 13.79 3.90 -17.78
N THR A 367 13.14 3.42 -16.74
CA THR A 367 12.73 2.01 -16.59
C THR A 367 11.23 1.97 -16.28
N VAL A 368 10.52 1.04 -16.88
CA VAL A 368 9.14 0.72 -16.55
C VAL A 368 9.10 -0.63 -15.84
N ASP A 369 8.52 -0.66 -14.67
CA ASP A 369 8.25 -1.87 -13.90
C ASP A 369 6.76 -2.20 -13.98
N LEU A 370 6.43 -3.44 -14.22
CA LEU A 370 5.09 -3.99 -14.17
C LEU A 370 5.07 -5.14 -13.18
N ALA A 371 4.03 -5.23 -12.37
CA ALA A 371 3.85 -6.34 -11.45
C ALA A 371 2.38 -6.79 -11.40
N LEU A 372 2.19 -8.08 -11.22
CA LEU A 372 0.92 -8.74 -10.98
C LEU A 372 1.00 -9.47 -9.65
N GLN A 373 -0.03 -9.34 -8.84
CA GLN A 373 -0.22 -10.14 -7.62
C GLN A 373 -1.58 -10.81 -7.67
N GLY A 374 -1.66 -12.03 -7.16
CA GLY A 374 -2.92 -12.74 -7.00
C GLY A 374 -2.92 -13.54 -5.71
N GLY A 375 -4.03 -13.54 -4.99
CA GLY A 375 -4.10 -14.19 -3.70
C GLY A 375 -5.50 -14.32 -3.13
N TRP A 376 -5.52 -14.80 -1.90
CA TRP A 376 -6.70 -15.00 -1.08
C TRP A 376 -6.53 -14.33 0.28
N ARG A 377 -7.62 -13.76 0.79
CA ARG A 377 -7.71 -13.13 2.11
C ARG A 377 -8.98 -13.58 2.82
N GLY A 378 -8.88 -13.91 4.09
CA GLY A 378 -10.05 -14.21 4.92
C GLY A 378 -9.67 -14.87 6.24
N PRO A 379 -10.64 -15.05 7.14
CA PRO A 379 -10.52 -15.93 8.29
C PRO A 379 -10.79 -17.38 7.89
N SER A 380 -10.61 -18.31 8.81
CA SER A 380 -10.92 -19.74 8.59
C SER A 380 -12.40 -19.99 8.26
N SER A 381 -13.30 -19.09 8.65
CA SER A 381 -14.72 -19.13 8.31
C SER A 381 -15.31 -17.72 8.23
N GLY A 382 -16.25 -17.49 7.32
CA GLY A 382 -16.89 -16.19 7.13
C GLY A 382 -16.62 -15.55 5.78
N LEU A 383 -16.42 -14.23 5.77
CA LEU A 383 -16.13 -13.47 4.57
C LEU A 383 -14.75 -13.83 4.02
N SER A 384 -14.65 -14.17 2.74
CA SER A 384 -13.39 -14.40 2.05
C SER A 384 -13.30 -13.58 0.77
N GLU A 385 -12.08 -13.24 0.37
CA GLU A 385 -11.80 -12.44 -0.81
C GLU A 385 -10.69 -13.09 -1.63
N TYR A 386 -10.93 -13.31 -2.92
CA TYR A 386 -9.87 -13.50 -3.90
C TYR A 386 -9.54 -12.14 -4.50
N PHE A 387 -8.27 -11.84 -4.65
CA PHE A 387 -7.87 -10.57 -5.22
C PHE A 387 -6.82 -10.72 -6.32
N GLY A 388 -6.86 -9.79 -7.26
CA GLY A 388 -5.85 -9.54 -8.26
C GLY A 388 -5.41 -8.08 -8.17
N ARG A 389 -4.10 -7.81 -8.22
CA ARG A 389 -3.53 -6.46 -8.23
C ARG A 389 -2.59 -6.33 -9.41
N PHE A 390 -2.71 -5.24 -10.14
CA PHE A 390 -1.79 -4.84 -11.18
C PHE A 390 -1.12 -3.52 -10.76
N MET A 391 0.20 -3.50 -10.80
CA MET A 391 0.99 -2.32 -10.46
C MET A 391 1.90 -1.97 -11.61
N THR A 392 2.07 -0.67 -11.82
CA THR A 392 3.05 -0.13 -12.76
C THR A 392 3.83 1.00 -12.10
N SER A 393 5.11 1.08 -12.40
CA SER A 393 5.97 2.19 -11.99
C SER A 393 6.81 2.63 -13.18
N ILE A 394 7.00 3.93 -13.27
CA ILE A 394 7.96 4.54 -14.19
C ILE A 394 9.01 5.23 -13.33
N SER A 395 10.26 4.90 -13.56
CA SER A 395 11.41 5.45 -12.85
C SER A 395 12.35 6.06 -13.87
N ILE A 396 12.73 7.32 -13.67
CA ILE A 396 13.68 8.05 -14.48
C ILE A 396 14.88 8.35 -13.62
N GLY A 397 16.08 7.92 -14.03
CA GLY A 397 17.30 8.08 -13.26
C GLY A 397 18.46 8.59 -14.09
N GLU A 398 19.25 9.47 -13.50
CA GLU A 398 20.47 10.02 -14.08
C GLU A 398 21.55 10.19 -13.01
N VAL A 399 22.82 10.14 -13.42
CA VAL A 399 23.93 10.40 -12.51
C VAL A 399 24.14 11.91 -12.42
N TRP A 400 23.73 12.49 -11.30
CA TRP A 400 24.02 13.87 -10.94
C TRP A 400 25.24 13.93 -10.01
N PHE A 401 25.74 15.11 -9.72
CA PHE A 401 26.87 15.35 -8.78
C PHE A 401 28.16 14.58 -9.12
N LYS A 402 28.48 14.45 -10.42
CA LYS A 402 29.78 13.91 -10.85
C LYS A 402 30.88 14.82 -10.36
N ARG A 403 31.87 14.27 -9.65
CA ARG A 403 33.11 14.99 -9.41
C ARG A 403 33.83 15.14 -10.74
N PHE A 404 34.01 16.37 -11.20
CA PHE A 404 34.91 16.62 -12.32
C PHE A 404 36.33 16.32 -11.81
N ALA A 405 36.99 15.32 -12.39
CA ALA A 405 38.42 15.18 -12.23
C ALA A 405 39.08 16.46 -12.78
N ARG A 406 39.69 17.26 -11.93
CA ARG A 406 40.60 18.31 -12.38
C ARG A 406 41.83 17.56 -12.89
N GLU A 407 42.08 17.61 -14.23
CA GLU A 407 43.34 17.26 -14.80
C GLU A 407 44.46 18.21 -14.30
#